data_7c93626371dd7f522f75c37144d0d3b9
#
_entry.id   7c93626371dd7f522f75c37144d0d3b9
#
_cell.length_a   1.000
_cell.length_b   1.000
_cell.length_c   1.000
_cell.angle_alpha   90.00
_cell.angle_beta   90.00
_cell.angle_gamma   90.00
#
_symmetry.space_group_name_H-M   'P 1'
#
loop_
_entity.id
_entity.type
_entity.pdbx_description
1 polymer ?
#
loop_
_entity_poly.entity_id
_entity_poly.type
_entity_poly.pdbx_seq_one_letter_code
_entity_poly.pdbx_strand_id
1 'polypeptide(L)' 'MNLSEAKKEFKNGKKITHKLFFDDEFIVLVDGKMKDEGGITLDSKYFWGERQSIEWQSGWELF' A
#
# COMPACT_ATOMS: atom_id res chain seq x y z
N MET A 1 6.16 5.96 7.73
CA MET A 1 5.31 5.06 8.56
C MET A 1 5.84 3.64 8.52
N ASN A 2 5.58 2.89 9.57
CA ASN A 2 5.86 1.45 9.55
C ASN A 2 4.74 0.70 8.82
N LEU A 3 4.91 -0.60 8.64
CA LEU A 3 3.96 -1.43 7.89
C LEU A 3 2.56 -1.42 8.54
N SER A 4 2.50 -1.51 9.86
CA SER A 4 1.22 -1.51 10.59
C SER A 4 0.47 -0.20 10.38
N GLU A 5 1.18 0.92 10.46
CA GLU A 5 0.60 2.25 10.23
C GLU A 5 0.11 2.41 8.80
N ALA A 6 0.89 1.92 7.84
CA ALA A 6 0.52 1.98 6.43
C ALA A 6 -0.78 1.21 6.17
N LYS A 7 -0.91 0.01 6.73
CA LYS A 7 -2.13 -0.80 6.60
C LYS A 7 -3.32 -0.08 7.21
N LYS A 8 -3.14 0.58 8.33
CA LYS A 8 -4.21 1.35 9.00
C LYS A 8 -4.68 2.51 8.13
N GLU A 9 -3.74 3.29 7.59
CA GLU A 9 -4.06 4.41 6.72
C GLU A 9 -4.72 3.94 5.43
N PHE A 10 -4.27 2.81 4.87
CA PHE A 10 -4.90 2.20 3.71
C PHE A 10 -6.36 1.85 4.00
N LYS A 11 -6.64 1.23 5.16
CA LYS A 11 -8.01 0.88 5.55
C LYS A 11 -8.88 2.12 5.72
N ASN A 12 -8.28 3.27 6.02
CA ASN A 12 -8.98 4.55 6.14
C ASN A 12 -9.19 5.25 4.79
N GLY A 13 -8.86 4.59 3.69
CA GLY A 13 -9.09 5.13 2.35
C GLY A 13 -8.00 6.05 1.84
N LYS A 14 -6.85 6.10 2.51
CA LYS A 14 -5.74 6.94 2.07
C LYS A 14 -4.92 6.28 0.98
N LYS A 15 -4.36 7.09 0.08
CA LYS A 15 -3.37 6.61 -0.88
C LYS A 15 -2.05 6.42 -0.17
N ILE A 16 -1.45 5.24 -0.33
CA ILE A 16 -0.23 4.85 0.37
C ILE A 16 0.84 4.51 -0.65
N THR A 17 2.05 4.98 -0.41
CA THR A 17 3.19 4.66 -1.24
C THR A 17 4.35 4.18 -0.36
N HIS A 18 5.42 3.70 -0.99
CA HIS A 18 6.62 3.21 -0.29
C HIS A 18 7.84 3.70 -1.06
N LYS A 19 8.94 3.89 -0.33
CA LYS A 19 10.19 4.37 -0.94
C LYS A 19 10.72 3.46 -2.06
N LEU A 20 10.32 2.18 -2.08
CA LEU A 20 10.71 1.23 -3.14
C LEU A 20 9.76 1.23 -4.32
N PHE A 21 8.64 1.95 -4.24
CA PHE A 21 7.72 2.11 -5.36
C PHE A 21 8.26 3.16 -6.33
N PHE A 22 7.74 3.16 -7.55
CA PHE A 22 7.98 4.27 -8.47
C PHE A 22 7.33 5.54 -7.94
N ASP A 23 7.79 6.70 -8.40
CA ASP A 23 7.34 8.00 -7.89
C ASP A 23 5.83 8.23 -8.01
N ASP A 24 5.21 7.66 -9.02
CA ASP A 24 3.76 7.79 -9.27
C ASP A 24 2.98 6.57 -8.82
N GLU A 25 3.61 5.61 -8.17
CA GLU A 25 2.99 4.35 -7.76
C GLU A 25 2.37 4.48 -6.37
N PHE A 26 1.13 4.04 -6.22
CA PHE A 26 0.46 3.99 -4.93
C PHE A 26 -0.61 2.89 -4.92
N ILE A 27 -1.10 2.57 -3.72
CA ILE A 27 -2.26 1.71 -3.54
C ILE A 27 -3.33 2.51 -2.79
N VAL A 28 -4.59 2.16 -3.03
CA VAL A 28 -5.73 2.80 -2.37
C VAL A 28 -6.88 1.80 -2.28
N LEU A 29 -7.68 1.94 -1.23
CA LEU A 29 -8.86 1.09 -1.03
C LEU A 29 -10.07 1.79 -1.65
N VAL A 30 -10.70 1.14 -2.64
CA VAL A 30 -11.89 1.67 -3.32
C VAL A 30 -12.95 0.57 -3.35
N ASP A 31 -14.10 0.85 -2.75
CA ASP A 31 -15.23 -0.08 -2.69
C ASP A 31 -14.81 -1.45 -2.14
N GLY A 32 -13.98 -1.44 -1.09
CA GLY A 32 -13.51 -2.64 -0.43
C GLY A 32 -12.41 -3.40 -1.17
N LYS A 33 -11.90 -2.84 -2.26
CA LYS A 33 -10.86 -3.48 -3.09
C LYS A 33 -9.61 -2.61 -3.14
N MET A 34 -8.44 -3.27 -3.14
CA MET A 34 -7.18 -2.57 -3.34
C MET A 34 -7.00 -2.27 -4.81
N LYS A 35 -6.69 -1.01 -5.13
CA LYS A 35 -6.41 -0.56 -6.50
C LYS A 35 -5.03 0.06 -6.53
N ASP A 36 -4.34 -0.11 -7.66
CA ASP A 36 -3.09 0.62 -7.90
C ASP A 36 -3.36 1.98 -8.57
N GLU A 37 -2.31 2.70 -8.94
CA GLU A 37 -2.39 4.03 -9.54
C GLU A 37 -3.09 4.01 -10.91
N GLY A 38 -3.11 2.87 -11.57
CA GLY A 38 -3.78 2.70 -12.87
C GLY A 38 -5.21 2.17 -12.76
N GLY A 39 -5.71 2.02 -11.51
CA GLY A 39 -7.04 1.50 -11.28
C GLY A 39 -7.16 -0.02 -11.38
N ILE A 40 -6.04 -0.73 -11.47
CA ILE A 40 -6.04 -2.19 -11.54
C ILE A 40 -6.31 -2.76 -10.15
N THR A 41 -7.23 -3.72 -10.06
CA THR A 41 -7.54 -4.39 -8.79
C THR A 41 -6.43 -5.38 -8.44
N LEU A 42 -5.93 -5.28 -7.21
CA LEU A 42 -4.92 -6.17 -6.67
C LEU A 42 -5.53 -7.03 -5.58
N ASP A 43 -5.00 -8.24 -5.41
CA ASP A 43 -5.34 -9.09 -4.27
C ASP A 43 -4.59 -8.56 -3.05
N SER A 44 -5.31 -7.95 -2.11
CA SER A 44 -4.68 -7.28 -0.95
C SER A 44 -3.96 -8.28 -0.05
N LYS A 45 -4.49 -9.48 0.11
CA LYS A 45 -3.86 -10.51 0.93
C LYS A 45 -2.51 -10.91 0.33
N TYR A 46 -2.47 -11.13 -0.98
CA TYR A 46 -1.24 -11.47 -1.69
C TYR A 46 -0.26 -10.31 -1.63
N PHE A 47 -0.75 -9.09 -1.88
CA PHE A 47 0.09 -7.89 -1.85
C PHE A 47 0.82 -7.74 -0.51
N TRP A 48 0.08 -7.79 0.59
CA TRP A 48 0.69 -7.65 1.91
C TRP A 48 1.55 -8.86 2.26
N GLY A 49 1.15 -10.06 1.82
CA GLY A 49 1.93 -11.28 2.06
C GLY A 49 3.32 -11.25 1.42
N GLU A 50 3.45 -10.59 0.27
CA GLU A 50 4.73 -10.44 -0.43
C GLU A 50 5.62 -9.37 0.22
N ARG A 51 5.10 -8.59 1.18
CA ARG A 51 5.79 -7.44 1.76
C ARG A 51 5.94 -7.57 3.26
N GLN A 52 6.51 -8.72 3.69
CA GLN A 52 6.75 -9.01 5.10
C GLN A 52 8.23 -8.89 5.51
N SER A 53 9.14 -8.82 4.55
CA SER A 53 10.58 -8.75 4.83
C SER A 53 10.97 -7.37 5.36
N ILE A 54 12.22 -7.25 5.81
CA ILE A 54 12.68 -6.08 6.58
C ILE A 54 12.54 -4.75 5.82
N GLU A 55 12.72 -4.76 4.50
CA GLU A 55 12.64 -3.56 3.67
C GLU A 55 11.23 -2.96 3.64
N TRP A 56 10.21 -3.74 3.99
CA TRP A 56 8.83 -3.29 4.01
C TRP A 56 8.33 -2.90 5.39
N GLN A 57 9.17 -3.02 6.43
CA GLN A 57 8.77 -2.67 7.80
C GLN A 57 8.72 -1.17 8.05
N SER A 58 9.39 -0.38 7.20
CA SER A 58 9.38 1.09 7.26
C SER A 58 9.44 1.65 5.84
N GLY A 59 9.41 2.97 5.71
CA GLY A 59 9.51 3.62 4.41
C GLY A 59 8.17 3.82 3.71
N TRP A 60 7.07 3.55 4.39
CA TRP A 60 5.73 3.84 3.88
C TRP A 60 5.38 5.32 4.10
N GLU A 61 4.62 5.88 3.19
CA GLU A 61 4.22 7.30 3.25
C GLU A 61 2.83 7.47 2.67
N LEU A 62 2.17 8.55 3.07
CA LEU A 62 0.95 8.98 2.38
C LEU A 62 1.35 9.54 1.01
N PHE A 63 0.59 9.19 0.01
CA PHE A 63 0.86 9.64 -1.36
C PHE A 63 0.29 11.06 -1.62
#